data_7f63f79fc11b077deb2c6613e8de26cf
#
_entry.id   7f63f79fc11b077deb2c6613e8de26cf
#
_cell.length_a   1.000
_cell.length_b   1.000
_cell.length_c   1.000
_cell.angle_alpha   90.00
_cell.angle_beta   90.00
_cell.angle_gamma   90.00
#
_symmetry.space_group_name_H-M   'P 1'
#
loop_
_entity.id
_entity.type
_entity.pdbx_description
1 polymer ?
#
loop_
_entity_poly.entity_id
_entity_poly.type
_entity_poly.pdbx_seq_one_letter_code
_entity_poly.pdbx_strand_id
1 'polypeptide(L)'
;MKTVKQLQLSGLLVLLTLLSACQSKPKDGQTDTYTSGVIAIAADESFQPIVQEEIDVFEGLFPLAGIVPRYVTEVDAVNLLLKDSLRLAITSRRLTPEEMNSFNSRKFFPQEIKIATDGLALITHLGNPDSLISVKDIRRILTGDAKQWKDIYPASRLGDISLVFDNKNSSTVRFAVDSICKGVPLSSQLKALKTNREVIDYVARTPDAIGIIGVNWLSDRNDSTGLSFSKEVRVKDSSVMSVSAADKAMPDNSYKPYQAYLYYGDYPLARSIYALLNDPRSALPWGFASFLASDRGQRIILKSGLVPATQPVRVVNVKDE
;
A
#
# COMPACT_ATOMS: atom_id res chain seq x y z
N MET A 1 -22.12 -62.11 13.16
CA MET A 1 -21.44 -61.38 12.06
C MET A 1 -22.33 -60.32 11.37
N LYS A 2 -23.66 -60.47 11.24
CA LYS A 2 -24.52 -59.46 10.60
C LYS A 2 -24.73 -58.17 11.44
N THR A 3 -24.81 -58.26 12.77
CA THR A 3 -25.03 -57.14 13.67
C THR A 3 -23.85 -56.17 13.77
N VAL A 4 -22.59 -56.66 13.71
CA VAL A 4 -21.38 -55.81 13.79
C VAL A 4 -21.22 -55.00 12.51
N LYS A 5 -21.51 -55.57 11.31
CA LYS A 5 -21.48 -54.86 10.04
C LYS A 5 -22.53 -53.72 9.96
N GLN A 6 -23.71 -53.93 10.55
CA GLN A 6 -24.75 -52.93 10.62
C GLN A 6 -24.34 -51.73 11.54
N LEU A 7 -23.68 -52.04 12.67
CA LEU A 7 -23.19 -50.97 13.59
C LEU A 7 -22.06 -50.14 12.94
N GLN A 8 -21.16 -50.77 12.18
CA GLN A 8 -20.09 -50.10 11.47
C GLN A 8 -20.61 -49.22 10.32
N LEU A 9 -21.66 -49.70 9.60
CA LEU A 9 -22.26 -48.93 8.51
C LEU A 9 -23.02 -47.73 9.05
N SER A 10 -23.72 -47.84 10.21
CA SER A 10 -24.41 -46.74 10.88
C SER A 10 -23.43 -45.71 11.42
N GLY A 11 -22.30 -46.12 11.97
CA GLY A 11 -21.23 -45.22 12.44
C GLY A 11 -20.58 -44.44 11.31
N LEU A 12 -20.37 -45.07 10.15
CA LEU A 12 -19.80 -44.40 8.96
C LEU A 12 -20.79 -43.37 8.36
N LEU A 13 -22.08 -43.68 8.36
CA LEU A 13 -23.13 -42.78 7.87
C LEU A 13 -23.27 -41.52 8.75
N VAL A 14 -23.18 -41.67 10.09
CA VAL A 14 -23.19 -40.56 11.04
C VAL A 14 -21.91 -39.69 10.91
N LEU A 15 -20.77 -40.30 10.65
CA LEU A 15 -19.53 -39.56 10.44
C LEU A 15 -19.55 -38.77 9.13
N LEU A 16 -20.13 -39.30 8.05
CA LEU A 16 -20.31 -38.58 6.78
C LEU A 16 -21.27 -37.39 6.89
N THR A 17 -22.35 -37.51 7.73
CA THR A 17 -23.28 -36.39 7.93
C THR A 17 -22.67 -35.25 8.77
N LEU A 18 -21.73 -35.54 9.67
CA LEU A 18 -21.03 -34.55 10.46
C LEU A 18 -20.02 -33.72 9.64
N LEU A 19 -19.50 -34.29 8.56
CA LEU A 19 -18.57 -33.58 7.65
C LEU A 19 -19.26 -32.58 6.71
N SER A 20 -20.59 -32.71 6.51
CA SER A 20 -21.38 -31.82 5.67
C SER A 20 -21.89 -30.56 6.41
N ALA A 21 -21.73 -30.49 7.72
CA ALA A 21 -22.36 -29.43 8.54
C ALA A 21 -21.57 -28.12 8.65
N CYS A 22 -20.39 -28.01 8.05
CA CYS A 22 -19.52 -26.84 8.15
C CYS A 22 -19.54 -25.88 6.94
N GLN A 23 -20.52 -25.95 6.07
CA GLN A 23 -20.75 -24.85 5.13
C GLN A 23 -21.71 -23.85 5.77
N SER A 24 -21.18 -22.77 6.31
CA SER A 24 -22.02 -21.65 6.78
C SER A 24 -22.75 -21.06 5.57
N LYS A 25 -24.03 -21.44 5.42
CA LYS A 25 -24.90 -20.83 4.41
C LYS A 25 -25.11 -19.36 4.77
N PRO A 26 -25.13 -18.45 3.78
CA PRO A 26 -25.51 -17.06 4.03
C PRO A 26 -26.86 -17.01 4.73
N LYS A 27 -27.00 -16.09 5.72
CA LYS A 27 -28.32 -15.81 6.32
C LYS A 27 -29.23 -15.24 5.24
N ASP A 28 -30.53 -15.41 5.36
CA ASP A 28 -31.52 -14.88 4.41
C ASP A 28 -31.22 -13.41 4.06
N GLY A 29 -31.10 -13.12 2.77
CA GLY A 29 -30.72 -11.79 2.24
C GLY A 29 -29.22 -11.47 2.22
N GLN A 30 -28.34 -12.37 2.64
CA GLN A 30 -26.88 -12.21 2.48
C GLN A 30 -26.39 -12.93 1.22
N THR A 31 -25.58 -12.23 0.43
CA THR A 31 -24.95 -12.79 -0.77
C THR A 31 -23.50 -13.26 -0.53
N ASP A 32 -22.95 -12.99 0.66
CA ASP A 32 -21.58 -13.28 1.04
C ASP A 32 -21.48 -13.78 2.49
N THR A 33 -20.46 -14.59 2.77
CA THR A 33 -20.04 -15.04 4.09
C THR A 33 -18.62 -14.58 4.34
N TYR A 34 -18.01 -14.95 5.46
CA TYR A 34 -16.63 -14.62 5.81
C TYR A 34 -15.58 -15.08 4.76
N THR A 35 -15.86 -16.19 4.05
CA THR A 35 -14.93 -16.84 3.11
C THR A 35 -15.55 -17.21 1.77
N SER A 36 -16.72 -16.68 1.46
CA SER A 36 -17.40 -16.96 0.19
C SER A 36 -18.27 -15.81 -0.27
N GLY A 37 -18.56 -15.74 -1.58
CA GLY A 37 -19.32 -14.69 -2.23
C GLY A 37 -18.43 -13.77 -3.05
N VAL A 38 -19.01 -12.73 -3.64
CA VAL A 38 -18.29 -11.74 -4.45
C VAL A 38 -18.55 -10.34 -3.92
N ILE A 39 -17.48 -9.59 -3.68
CA ILE A 39 -17.56 -8.19 -3.23
C ILE A 39 -16.68 -7.29 -4.04
N ALA A 40 -17.08 -6.01 -4.17
CA ALA A 40 -16.19 -4.96 -4.62
C ALA A 40 -15.55 -4.27 -3.40
N ILE A 41 -14.27 -3.94 -3.54
CA ILE A 41 -13.53 -3.09 -2.60
C ILE A 41 -12.96 -1.89 -3.35
N ALA A 42 -12.62 -0.81 -2.64
CA ALA A 42 -11.81 0.27 -3.20
C ALA A 42 -10.42 0.25 -2.58
N ALA A 43 -9.42 0.63 -3.36
CA ALA A 43 -8.08 0.87 -2.84
C ALA A 43 -7.47 2.08 -3.55
N ASP A 44 -6.71 2.89 -2.81
CA ASP A 44 -5.87 3.89 -3.44
C ASP A 44 -4.93 3.19 -4.44
N GLU A 45 -4.84 3.71 -5.66
CA GLU A 45 -4.04 3.14 -6.75
C GLU A 45 -2.57 2.99 -6.35
N SER A 46 -2.08 3.85 -5.46
CA SER A 46 -0.72 3.74 -4.91
C SER A 46 -0.43 2.39 -4.26
N PHE A 47 -1.47 1.66 -3.80
CA PHE A 47 -1.33 0.35 -3.15
C PHE A 47 -1.71 -0.83 -4.06
N GLN A 48 -1.94 -0.58 -5.35
CA GLN A 48 -2.36 -1.64 -6.29
C GLN A 48 -1.48 -2.89 -6.22
N PRO A 49 -0.12 -2.83 -6.25
CA PRO A 49 0.70 -4.04 -6.25
C PRO A 49 0.46 -4.93 -5.03
N ILE A 50 0.49 -4.33 -3.83
CA ILE A 50 0.33 -5.12 -2.60
C ILE A 50 -1.09 -5.60 -2.39
N VAL A 51 -2.10 -4.79 -2.70
CA VAL A 51 -3.51 -5.17 -2.56
C VAL A 51 -3.86 -6.32 -3.52
N GLN A 52 -3.33 -6.29 -4.75
CA GLN A 52 -3.55 -7.38 -5.71
C GLN A 52 -2.92 -8.69 -5.24
N GLU A 53 -1.70 -8.65 -4.70
CA GLU A 53 -1.03 -9.84 -4.17
C GLU A 53 -1.80 -10.45 -2.98
N GLU A 54 -2.31 -9.62 -2.09
CA GLU A 54 -3.16 -10.05 -0.97
C GLU A 54 -4.47 -10.70 -1.46
N ILE A 55 -5.10 -10.14 -2.49
CA ILE A 55 -6.31 -10.70 -3.11
C ILE A 55 -6.01 -12.07 -3.72
N ASP A 56 -4.95 -12.18 -4.52
CA ASP A 56 -4.58 -13.40 -5.23
C ASP A 56 -4.35 -14.56 -4.24
N VAL A 57 -3.68 -14.28 -3.10
CA VAL A 57 -3.45 -15.29 -2.05
C VAL A 57 -4.75 -15.60 -1.29
N PHE A 58 -5.57 -14.59 -0.96
CA PHE A 58 -6.84 -14.79 -0.27
C PHE A 58 -7.79 -15.68 -1.08
N GLU A 59 -7.96 -15.39 -2.37
CA GLU A 59 -8.81 -16.18 -3.28
C GLU A 59 -8.25 -17.59 -3.51
N GLY A 60 -6.93 -17.75 -3.55
CA GLY A 60 -6.28 -19.06 -3.58
C GLY A 60 -6.57 -19.92 -2.35
N LEU A 61 -6.74 -19.29 -1.18
CA LEU A 61 -7.09 -19.98 0.07
C LEU A 61 -8.60 -20.23 0.19
N PHE A 62 -9.41 -19.36 -0.36
CA PHE A 62 -10.88 -19.39 -0.30
C PHE A 62 -11.48 -19.36 -1.69
N PRO A 63 -11.49 -20.50 -2.42
CA PRO A 63 -11.91 -20.54 -3.84
C PRO A 63 -13.35 -20.13 -4.12
N LEU A 64 -14.19 -20.01 -3.08
CA LEU A 64 -15.56 -19.51 -3.19
C LEU A 64 -15.67 -17.99 -2.92
N ALA A 65 -14.56 -17.32 -2.64
CA ALA A 65 -14.49 -15.87 -2.46
C ALA A 65 -14.00 -15.20 -3.75
N GLY A 66 -14.59 -14.07 -4.12
CA GLY A 66 -14.16 -13.20 -5.19
C GLY A 66 -14.08 -11.77 -4.71
N ILE A 67 -12.90 -11.15 -4.84
CA ILE A 67 -12.66 -9.76 -4.48
C ILE A 67 -12.43 -8.96 -5.77
N VAL A 68 -13.30 -8.02 -6.08
CA VAL A 68 -13.19 -7.16 -7.27
C VAL A 68 -12.62 -5.80 -6.84
N PRO A 69 -11.31 -5.54 -7.01
CA PRO A 69 -10.70 -4.29 -6.62
C PRO A 69 -11.06 -3.16 -7.59
N ARG A 70 -11.35 -1.99 -7.03
CA ARG A 70 -11.43 -0.71 -7.74
C ARG A 70 -10.24 0.14 -7.33
N TYR A 71 -9.21 0.18 -8.15
CA TYR A 71 -8.05 1.05 -7.93
C TYR A 71 -8.43 2.47 -8.38
N VAL A 72 -8.59 3.35 -7.41
CA VAL A 72 -9.08 4.72 -7.57
C VAL A 72 -8.22 5.69 -6.75
N THR A 73 -8.53 6.96 -6.75
CA THR A 73 -7.86 7.90 -5.85
C THR A 73 -8.27 7.67 -4.39
N GLU A 74 -7.42 8.06 -3.42
CA GLU A 74 -7.77 7.95 -1.99
C GLU A 74 -9.10 8.66 -1.66
N VAL A 75 -9.31 9.82 -2.26
CA VAL A 75 -10.56 10.59 -2.10
C VAL A 75 -11.76 9.80 -2.60
N ASP A 76 -11.64 9.18 -3.77
CA ASP A 76 -12.73 8.38 -4.34
C ASP A 76 -12.97 7.10 -3.54
N ALA A 77 -11.91 6.44 -3.03
CA ALA A 77 -12.03 5.25 -2.19
C ALA A 77 -12.83 5.55 -0.92
N VAL A 78 -12.52 6.65 -0.24
CA VAL A 78 -13.26 7.08 0.96
C VAL A 78 -14.70 7.50 0.60
N ASN A 79 -14.92 8.20 -0.51
CA ASN A 79 -16.25 8.59 -0.96
C ASN A 79 -17.15 7.39 -1.27
N LEU A 80 -16.59 6.33 -1.88
CA LEU A 80 -17.33 5.09 -2.14
C LEU A 80 -17.74 4.39 -0.83
N LEU A 81 -16.87 4.41 0.18
CA LEU A 81 -17.19 3.89 1.50
C LEU A 81 -18.25 4.74 2.22
N LEU A 82 -18.13 6.06 2.20
CA LEU A 82 -19.10 7.01 2.80
C LEU A 82 -20.49 6.88 2.19
N LYS A 83 -20.59 6.61 0.89
CA LYS A 83 -21.85 6.43 0.15
C LYS A 83 -22.44 5.02 0.32
N ASP A 84 -21.79 4.16 1.13
CA ASP A 84 -22.18 2.74 1.30
C ASP A 84 -22.24 1.95 -0.03
N SER A 85 -21.47 2.42 -1.05
CA SER A 85 -21.36 1.75 -2.35
C SER A 85 -20.48 0.51 -2.28
N LEU A 86 -19.62 0.44 -1.27
CA LEU A 86 -18.81 -0.71 -0.90
C LEU A 86 -18.54 -0.69 0.62
N ARG A 87 -18.07 -1.82 1.16
CA ARG A 87 -17.92 -2.00 2.60
C ARG A 87 -16.47 -2.02 3.09
N LEU A 88 -15.50 -1.95 2.17
CA LEU A 88 -14.07 -1.95 2.49
C LEU A 88 -13.32 -1.01 1.56
N ALA A 89 -12.48 -0.14 2.14
CA ALA A 89 -11.56 0.73 1.42
C ALA A 89 -10.14 0.63 2.00
N ILE A 90 -9.12 0.61 1.14
CA ILE A 90 -7.70 0.63 1.53
C ILE A 90 -7.13 2.02 1.23
N THR A 91 -6.63 2.69 2.26
CA THR A 91 -6.21 4.11 2.21
C THR A 91 -4.94 4.33 3.02
N SER A 92 -4.29 5.49 2.86
CA SER A 92 -3.11 5.86 3.68
C SER A 92 -3.46 6.69 4.92
N ARG A 93 -4.76 6.90 5.19
CA ARG A 93 -5.23 7.66 6.35
C ARG A 93 -6.43 7.00 7.00
N ARG A 94 -6.70 7.40 8.20
CA ARG A 94 -7.97 7.12 8.89
C ARG A 94 -9.08 8.03 8.36
N LEU A 95 -10.31 7.76 8.74
CA LEU A 95 -11.44 8.65 8.55
C LEU A 95 -11.23 9.94 9.35
N THR A 96 -11.64 11.07 8.79
CA THR A 96 -11.67 12.31 9.55
C THR A 96 -12.78 12.28 10.62
N PRO A 97 -12.74 13.15 11.64
CA PRO A 97 -13.82 13.23 12.62
C PRO A 97 -15.19 13.45 11.97
N GLU A 98 -15.27 14.26 10.92
CA GLU A 98 -16.49 14.55 10.17
C GLU A 98 -17.00 13.33 9.41
N GLU A 99 -16.10 12.59 8.75
CA GLU A 99 -16.41 11.33 8.07
C GLU A 99 -16.90 10.28 9.05
N MET A 100 -16.22 10.13 10.21
CA MET A 100 -16.63 9.23 11.27
C MET A 100 -18.01 9.60 11.85
N ASN A 101 -18.26 10.90 12.09
CA ASN A 101 -19.55 11.39 12.54
C ASN A 101 -20.66 11.15 11.51
N SER A 102 -20.36 11.22 10.21
CA SER A 102 -21.29 10.86 9.14
C SER A 102 -21.72 9.39 9.22
N PHE A 103 -20.83 8.48 9.57
CA PHE A 103 -21.17 7.07 9.83
C PHE A 103 -21.99 6.91 11.10
N ASN A 104 -21.53 7.49 12.21
CA ASN A 104 -22.17 7.37 13.52
C ASN A 104 -23.61 7.89 13.52
N SER A 105 -23.90 8.99 12.79
CA SER A 105 -25.26 9.53 12.66
C SER A 105 -26.24 8.56 11.97
N ARG A 106 -25.71 7.67 11.12
CA ARG A 106 -26.45 6.60 10.45
C ARG A 106 -26.39 5.27 11.21
N LYS A 107 -25.83 5.25 12.45
CA LYS A 107 -25.62 4.07 13.30
C LYS A 107 -24.68 3.02 12.67
N PHE A 108 -23.73 3.43 11.86
CA PHE A 108 -22.60 2.65 11.41
C PHE A 108 -21.38 2.97 12.25
N PHE A 109 -20.54 1.97 12.53
CA PHE A 109 -19.35 2.09 13.37
C PHE A 109 -18.17 1.46 12.62
N PRO A 110 -17.61 2.12 11.61
CA PRO A 110 -16.55 1.56 10.81
C PRO A 110 -15.31 1.29 11.66
N GLN A 111 -14.56 0.25 11.27
CA GLN A 111 -13.30 -0.09 11.88
C GLN A 111 -12.15 0.39 11.00
N GLU A 112 -11.08 0.84 11.64
CA GLU A 112 -9.88 1.35 11.00
C GLU A 112 -8.70 0.46 11.39
N ILE A 113 -8.39 -0.50 10.54
CA ILE A 113 -7.37 -1.51 10.80
C ILE A 113 -6.08 -1.08 10.12
N LYS A 114 -5.03 -0.75 10.89
CA LYS A 114 -3.70 -0.54 10.31
C LYS A 114 -3.18 -1.90 9.82
N ILE A 115 -2.79 -1.99 8.54
CA ILE A 115 -2.29 -3.21 7.93
C ILE A 115 -0.79 -3.16 7.62
N ALA A 116 -0.25 -1.97 7.31
CA ALA A 116 1.18 -1.82 7.00
C ALA A 116 1.69 -0.41 7.27
N THR A 117 3.01 -0.23 7.22
CA THR A 117 3.66 1.05 6.96
C THR A 117 4.37 0.97 5.61
N ASP A 118 4.03 1.90 4.72
CA ASP A 118 4.63 2.14 3.40
C ASP A 118 5.56 3.36 3.47
N GLY A 119 6.33 3.59 2.43
CA GLY A 119 7.09 4.81 2.21
C GLY A 119 6.82 5.40 0.84
N LEU A 120 7.05 6.70 0.69
CA LEU A 120 7.11 7.31 -0.62
C LEU A 120 8.56 7.30 -1.12
N ALA A 121 8.78 6.71 -2.28
CA ALA A 121 10.08 6.70 -2.95
C ALA A 121 10.17 7.83 -3.96
N LEU A 122 11.31 8.51 -3.97
CA LEU A 122 11.67 9.43 -5.04
C LEU A 122 12.51 8.65 -6.06
N ILE A 123 12.05 8.64 -7.31
CA ILE A 123 12.75 8.00 -8.42
C ILE A 123 13.22 9.05 -9.42
N THR A 124 14.41 8.84 -9.98
CA THR A 124 15.02 9.68 -11.00
C THR A 124 15.50 8.82 -12.17
N HIS A 125 15.72 9.45 -13.32
CA HIS A 125 16.32 8.77 -14.47
C HIS A 125 17.71 8.22 -14.12
N LEU A 126 18.10 7.05 -14.67
CA LEU A 126 19.42 6.45 -14.43
C LEU A 126 20.60 7.36 -14.79
N GLY A 127 20.42 8.24 -15.76
CA GLY A 127 21.44 9.23 -16.16
C GLY A 127 21.56 10.42 -15.20
N ASN A 128 20.72 10.53 -14.17
CA ASN A 128 20.84 11.56 -13.16
C ASN A 128 21.90 11.17 -12.13
N PRO A 129 23.00 11.94 -11.96
CA PRO A 129 24.04 11.63 -11.00
C PRO A 129 23.68 11.97 -9.55
N ASP A 130 22.63 12.80 -9.35
CA ASP A 130 22.21 13.27 -8.03
C ASP A 130 21.35 12.19 -7.35
N SER A 131 21.81 11.68 -6.21
CA SER A 131 21.20 10.52 -5.53
C SER A 131 20.75 10.78 -4.09
N LEU A 132 21.07 11.95 -3.52
CA LEU A 132 20.77 12.31 -2.14
C LEU A 132 19.94 13.60 -2.12
N ILE A 133 18.83 13.64 -1.38
CA ILE A 133 18.00 14.83 -1.27
C ILE A 133 17.47 15.02 0.15
N SER A 134 17.34 16.26 0.62
CA SER A 134 16.73 16.55 1.92
C SER A 134 15.21 16.76 1.79
N VAL A 135 14.45 16.48 2.87
CA VAL A 135 13.01 16.82 2.93
C VAL A 135 12.79 18.32 2.71
N LYS A 136 13.73 19.14 3.16
CA LYS A 136 13.70 20.59 2.93
C LYS A 136 13.78 20.93 1.44
N ASP A 137 14.67 20.28 0.70
CA ASP A 137 14.82 20.52 -0.74
C ASP A 137 13.61 19.95 -1.53
N ILE A 138 13.10 18.79 -1.12
CA ILE A 138 11.84 18.27 -1.67
C ILE A 138 10.71 19.31 -1.49
N ARG A 139 10.58 19.91 -0.31
CA ARG A 139 9.61 20.96 -0.06
C ARG A 139 9.82 22.16 -0.97
N ARG A 140 11.06 22.64 -1.15
CA ARG A 140 11.39 23.76 -2.06
C ARG A 140 10.96 23.48 -3.50
N ILE A 141 11.15 22.25 -3.97
CA ILE A 141 10.67 21.83 -5.30
C ILE A 141 9.15 21.82 -5.34
N LEU A 142 8.51 21.24 -4.34
CA LEU A 142 7.06 21.11 -4.26
C LEU A 142 6.34 22.47 -4.19
N THR A 143 6.90 23.45 -3.51
CA THR A 143 6.37 24.82 -3.40
C THR A 143 6.77 25.74 -4.56
N GLY A 144 7.75 25.31 -5.39
CA GLY A 144 8.25 26.07 -6.54
C GLY A 144 9.34 27.07 -6.19
N ASP A 145 9.95 26.97 -4.98
CA ASP A 145 11.09 27.77 -4.55
C ASP A 145 12.41 27.28 -5.18
N ALA A 146 12.47 26.03 -5.60
CA ALA A 146 13.52 25.46 -6.43
C ALA A 146 12.90 24.94 -7.73
N LYS A 147 13.39 25.41 -8.87
CA LYS A 147 12.85 25.08 -10.21
C LYS A 147 13.84 24.32 -11.08
N GLN A 148 15.13 24.50 -10.82
CA GLN A 148 16.21 23.89 -11.58
C GLN A 148 17.03 22.98 -10.67
N TRP A 149 17.63 21.95 -11.26
CA TRP A 149 18.50 21.04 -10.52
C TRP A 149 19.68 21.77 -9.84
N LYS A 150 20.20 22.83 -10.48
CA LYS A 150 21.25 23.67 -9.88
C LYS A 150 20.83 24.44 -8.63
N ASP A 151 19.51 24.63 -8.40
CA ASP A 151 19.00 25.28 -7.18
C ASP A 151 19.17 24.36 -5.95
N ILE A 152 19.33 23.06 -6.19
CA ILE A 152 19.59 22.03 -5.17
C ILE A 152 21.06 21.60 -5.21
N TYR A 153 21.58 21.31 -6.41
CA TYR A 153 22.95 20.84 -6.63
C TYR A 153 23.67 21.83 -7.56
N PRO A 154 24.47 22.77 -7.03
CA PRO A 154 25.09 23.81 -7.85
C PRO A 154 25.98 23.30 -9.02
N ALA A 155 26.49 22.08 -8.90
CA ALA A 155 27.28 21.42 -9.94
C ALA A 155 26.46 20.63 -10.96
N SER A 156 25.14 20.53 -10.79
CA SER A 156 24.27 19.78 -11.68
C SER A 156 24.27 20.38 -13.09
N ARG A 157 24.28 19.50 -14.09
CA ARG A 157 24.18 19.86 -15.52
C ARG A 157 22.76 19.65 -16.05
N LEU A 158 21.84 19.17 -15.22
CA LEU A 158 20.42 18.96 -15.55
C LEU A 158 19.70 20.32 -15.61
N GLY A 159 18.60 20.33 -16.35
CA GLY A 159 17.79 21.54 -16.57
C GLY A 159 16.74 21.82 -15.50
N ASP A 160 15.53 22.14 -15.95
CA ASP A 160 14.41 22.41 -15.08
C ASP A 160 13.89 21.11 -14.44
N ILE A 161 13.61 21.12 -13.14
CA ILE A 161 13.08 19.95 -12.43
C ILE A 161 11.66 19.67 -12.90
N SER A 162 11.44 18.47 -13.43
CA SER A 162 10.10 17.96 -13.76
C SER A 162 9.63 17.00 -12.69
N LEU A 163 8.98 17.51 -11.62
CA LEU A 163 8.44 16.66 -10.57
C LEU A 163 7.04 16.17 -10.96
N VAL A 164 6.82 14.85 -10.87
CA VAL A 164 5.59 14.18 -11.29
C VAL A 164 5.02 13.29 -10.20
N PHE A 165 3.68 13.28 -10.08
CA PHE A 165 2.89 12.42 -9.21
C PHE A 165 1.96 11.52 -10.02
N ASP A 166 1.38 10.53 -9.36
CA ASP A 166 0.33 9.66 -9.88
C ASP A 166 -0.97 10.43 -10.19
N ASN A 167 -1.69 10.92 -9.18
CA ASN A 167 -2.95 11.62 -9.35
C ASN A 167 -3.09 12.76 -8.34
N LYS A 168 -3.68 13.89 -8.76
CA LYS A 168 -3.87 15.06 -7.87
C LYS A 168 -4.68 14.78 -6.60
N ASN A 169 -5.53 13.76 -6.61
CA ASN A 169 -6.37 13.36 -5.47
C ASN A 169 -5.84 12.08 -4.79
N SER A 170 -4.60 11.68 -5.07
CA SER A 170 -3.98 10.50 -4.49
C SER A 170 -3.49 10.74 -3.06
N SER A 171 -3.26 9.66 -2.35
CA SER A 171 -2.60 9.70 -1.04
C SER A 171 -1.17 10.24 -1.11
N THR A 172 -0.50 10.09 -2.24
CA THR A 172 0.85 10.62 -2.49
C THR A 172 0.85 12.15 -2.45
N VAL A 173 -0.09 12.78 -3.18
CA VAL A 173 -0.25 14.24 -3.20
C VAL A 173 -0.69 14.76 -1.84
N ARG A 174 -1.66 14.10 -1.18
CA ARG A 174 -2.08 14.48 0.17
C ARG A 174 -0.91 14.44 1.15
N PHE A 175 -0.10 13.38 1.14
CA PHE A 175 1.09 13.28 2.00
C PHE A 175 2.09 14.41 1.71
N ALA A 176 2.30 14.75 0.43
CA ALA A 176 3.18 15.85 0.04
C ALA A 176 2.69 17.20 0.63
N VAL A 177 1.38 17.48 0.55
CA VAL A 177 0.78 18.71 1.10
C VAL A 177 0.87 18.71 2.63
N ASP A 178 0.41 17.65 3.29
CA ASP A 178 0.23 17.63 4.74
C ASP A 178 1.56 17.47 5.48
N SER A 179 2.38 16.51 5.05
CA SER A 179 3.59 16.10 5.79
C SER A 179 4.84 16.84 5.35
N ILE A 180 5.02 17.07 4.03
CA ILE A 180 6.22 17.72 3.51
C ILE A 180 6.03 19.25 3.47
N CYS A 181 4.95 19.71 2.84
CA CYS A 181 4.69 21.15 2.66
C CYS A 181 4.00 21.79 3.89
N LYS A 182 3.50 20.96 4.85
CA LYS A 182 2.82 21.43 6.08
C LYS A 182 1.68 22.41 5.77
N GLY A 183 0.83 22.04 4.80
CA GLY A 183 -0.33 22.82 4.37
C GLY A 183 -0.03 23.95 3.37
N VAL A 184 1.24 24.20 3.02
CA VAL A 184 1.56 25.14 1.93
C VAL A 184 1.13 24.53 0.60
N PRO A 185 0.40 25.26 -0.26
CA PRO A 185 -0.05 24.77 -1.54
C PRO A 185 1.11 24.33 -2.45
N LEU A 186 0.86 23.28 -3.22
CA LEU A 186 1.81 22.82 -4.23
C LEU A 186 1.89 23.81 -5.39
N SER A 187 3.08 23.88 -6.00
CA SER A 187 3.30 24.68 -7.19
C SER A 187 2.41 24.20 -8.35
N SER A 188 1.87 25.14 -9.11
CA SER A 188 1.09 24.84 -10.32
C SER A 188 1.90 24.23 -11.47
N GLN A 189 3.23 24.22 -11.37
CA GLN A 189 4.13 23.64 -12.35
C GLN A 189 4.30 22.13 -12.22
N LEU A 190 3.82 21.54 -11.10
CA LEU A 190 3.90 20.11 -10.86
C LEU A 190 2.94 19.35 -11.79
N LYS A 191 3.37 18.20 -12.28
CA LYS A 191 2.59 17.39 -13.19
C LYS A 191 1.94 16.23 -12.43
N ALA A 192 0.62 16.12 -12.52
CA ALA A 192 -0.11 14.92 -12.10
C ALA A 192 -0.39 14.07 -13.34
N LEU A 193 0.05 12.82 -13.28
CA LEU A 193 -0.29 11.77 -14.25
C LEU A 193 -1.56 11.04 -13.78
N LYS A 194 -1.81 9.82 -14.23
CA LYS A 194 -3.00 9.07 -13.80
C LYS A 194 -2.67 7.96 -12.83
N THR A 195 -1.50 7.33 -12.99
CA THR A 195 -1.09 6.12 -12.27
C THR A 195 0.38 6.15 -11.91
N ASN A 196 0.78 5.38 -10.88
CA ASN A 196 2.19 5.19 -10.53
C ASN A 196 2.98 4.56 -11.70
N ARG A 197 2.37 3.71 -12.51
CA ARG A 197 3.00 3.15 -13.71
C ARG A 197 3.40 4.26 -14.71
N GLU A 198 2.50 5.21 -14.96
CA GLU A 198 2.79 6.34 -15.83
C GLU A 198 3.91 7.23 -15.26
N VAL A 199 4.01 7.37 -13.92
CA VAL A 199 5.12 8.09 -13.27
C VAL A 199 6.45 7.39 -13.56
N ILE A 200 6.52 6.07 -13.37
CA ILE A 200 7.72 5.28 -13.66
C ILE A 200 8.13 5.42 -15.12
N ASP A 201 7.18 5.25 -16.04
CA ASP A 201 7.44 5.34 -17.48
C ASP A 201 7.86 6.77 -17.92
N TYR A 202 7.36 7.81 -17.23
CA TYR A 202 7.76 9.19 -17.48
C TYR A 202 9.22 9.45 -17.05
N VAL A 203 9.57 9.03 -15.83
CA VAL A 203 10.91 9.18 -15.26
C VAL A 203 11.95 8.43 -16.10
N ALA A 204 11.63 7.20 -16.54
CA ALA A 204 12.52 6.39 -17.39
C ALA A 204 12.89 7.05 -18.73
N ARG A 205 12.12 8.06 -19.18
CA ARG A 205 12.32 8.75 -20.47
C ARG A 205 12.73 10.20 -20.33
N THR A 206 12.75 10.74 -19.10
CA THR A 206 12.96 12.19 -18.87
C THR A 206 14.12 12.39 -17.89
N PRO A 207 15.31 12.77 -18.37
CA PRO A 207 16.51 12.90 -17.53
C PRO A 207 16.34 13.87 -16.35
N ASP A 208 15.57 14.93 -16.52
CA ASP A 208 15.37 15.97 -15.50
C ASP A 208 14.18 15.68 -14.56
N ALA A 209 13.55 14.48 -14.66
CA ALA A 209 12.38 14.16 -13.89
C ALA A 209 12.71 13.63 -12.49
N ILE A 210 11.83 13.98 -11.54
CA ILE A 210 11.67 13.32 -10.24
C ILE A 210 10.25 12.76 -10.19
N GLY A 211 10.10 11.45 -9.97
CA GLY A 211 8.82 10.80 -9.72
C GLY A 211 8.64 10.48 -8.24
N ILE A 212 7.44 10.64 -7.72
CA ILE A 212 7.09 10.20 -6.37
C ILE A 212 6.08 9.05 -6.48
N ILE A 213 6.44 7.88 -5.95
CA ILE A 213 5.64 6.64 -6.00
C ILE A 213 5.63 5.95 -4.63
N GLY A 214 4.69 5.03 -4.40
CA GLY A 214 4.73 4.14 -3.23
C GLY A 214 5.86 3.12 -3.32
N VAL A 215 6.46 2.77 -2.19
CA VAL A 215 7.56 1.78 -2.12
C VAL A 215 7.14 0.42 -2.66
N ASN A 216 5.88 0.04 -2.50
CA ASN A 216 5.36 -1.23 -3.03
C ASN A 216 5.43 -1.34 -4.57
N TRP A 217 5.65 -0.24 -5.28
CA TRP A 217 5.91 -0.23 -6.73
C TRP A 217 7.37 -0.55 -7.10
N LEU A 218 8.26 -0.57 -6.11
CA LEU A 218 9.68 -0.91 -6.29
C LEU A 218 9.94 -2.42 -6.23
N SER A 219 9.01 -3.22 -5.71
CA SER A 219 9.15 -4.67 -5.60
C SER A 219 9.09 -5.34 -6.98
N ASP A 220 10.02 -6.26 -7.25
CA ASP A 220 9.93 -7.13 -8.42
C ASP A 220 9.04 -8.33 -8.09
N ARG A 221 7.86 -8.40 -8.68
CA ARG A 221 6.92 -9.51 -8.53
C ARG A 221 7.49 -10.86 -8.98
N ASN A 222 8.55 -10.87 -9.80
CA ASN A 222 9.19 -12.08 -10.30
C ASN A 222 10.33 -12.56 -9.39
N ASP A 223 10.69 -11.82 -8.35
CA ASP A 223 11.69 -12.24 -7.40
C ASP A 223 11.12 -13.22 -6.37
N SER A 224 11.21 -14.51 -6.67
CA SER A 224 10.80 -15.59 -5.78
C SER A 224 11.59 -15.67 -4.47
N THR A 225 12.72 -14.95 -4.36
CA THR A 225 13.59 -14.99 -3.16
C THR A 225 13.16 -14.01 -2.09
N GLY A 226 12.34 -13.01 -2.43
CA GLY A 226 11.95 -11.93 -1.51
C GLY A 226 13.12 -11.04 -1.06
N LEU A 227 14.27 -11.13 -1.74
CA LEU A 227 15.51 -10.40 -1.44
C LEU A 227 15.75 -9.23 -2.38
N SER A 228 14.78 -8.89 -3.24
CA SER A 228 14.90 -7.79 -4.21
C SER A 228 15.22 -6.45 -3.56
N PHE A 229 14.91 -6.26 -2.28
CA PHE A 229 15.30 -5.09 -1.51
C PHE A 229 16.78 -5.04 -1.07
N SER A 230 17.51 -6.14 -1.15
CA SER A 230 18.93 -6.20 -0.78
C SER A 230 19.88 -5.92 -1.94
N LYS A 231 19.38 -5.97 -3.18
CA LYS A 231 20.13 -5.59 -4.39
C LYS A 231 19.53 -4.31 -4.94
N GLU A 232 20.37 -3.37 -5.38
CA GLU A 232 20.01 -2.05 -5.92
C GLU A 232 18.59 -2.01 -6.50
N VAL A 233 17.67 -1.34 -5.77
CA VAL A 233 16.27 -1.20 -6.17
C VAL A 233 16.25 -0.42 -7.47
N ARG A 234 16.11 -1.13 -8.59
CA ARG A 234 15.98 -0.54 -9.92
C ARG A 234 14.55 -0.73 -10.37
N VAL A 235 13.85 0.36 -10.53
CA VAL A 235 12.58 0.36 -11.25
C VAL A 235 12.88 0.80 -12.66
N LYS A 236 12.80 -0.13 -13.65
CA LYS A 236 12.86 0.14 -15.09
C LYS A 236 13.60 1.46 -15.45
N ASP A 237 14.87 1.40 -15.70
CA ASP A 237 15.71 2.55 -16.10
C ASP A 237 15.65 3.79 -15.18
N SER A 238 15.33 3.55 -13.91
CA SER A 238 15.26 4.59 -12.88
C SER A 238 16.11 4.25 -11.66
N SER A 239 16.56 5.27 -10.96
CA SER A 239 17.31 5.18 -9.69
C SER A 239 16.42 5.67 -8.54
N VAL A 240 16.60 5.11 -7.34
CA VAL A 240 15.91 5.57 -6.12
C VAL A 240 16.84 6.46 -5.32
N MET A 241 16.36 7.68 -5.02
CA MET A 241 17.10 8.64 -4.20
C MET A 241 17.10 8.23 -2.72
N SER A 242 18.19 8.56 -2.02
CA SER A 242 18.22 8.54 -0.56
C SER A 242 17.71 9.87 -0.02
N VAL A 243 16.88 9.83 1.01
CA VAL A 243 16.21 11.01 1.58
C VAL A 243 16.70 11.25 3.00
N SER A 244 17.04 12.51 3.31
CA SER A 244 17.44 12.95 4.64
C SER A 244 16.36 13.80 5.29
N ALA A 245 16.11 13.54 6.58
CA ALA A 245 15.29 14.42 7.42
C ALA A 245 16.04 15.71 7.83
N ALA A 246 17.36 15.72 7.75
CA ALA A 246 18.17 16.90 8.05
C ALA A 246 18.05 17.98 6.96
N ASP A 247 18.44 19.20 7.28
CA ASP A 247 18.42 20.35 6.36
C ASP A 247 19.29 20.15 5.13
N LYS A 248 20.33 19.32 5.23
CA LYS A 248 21.23 18.96 4.15
C LYS A 248 21.41 17.44 4.08
N ALA A 249 21.20 16.88 2.90
CA ALA A 249 21.42 15.47 2.66
C ALA A 249 22.93 15.18 2.55
N MET A 250 23.36 14.17 3.29
CA MET A 250 24.72 13.63 3.32
C MET A 250 24.65 12.11 3.27
N PRO A 251 25.71 11.40 2.85
CA PRO A 251 25.68 9.94 2.79
C PRO A 251 25.40 9.24 4.12
N ASP A 252 25.80 9.84 5.23
CA ASP A 252 25.66 9.32 6.59
C ASP A 252 24.30 9.62 7.26
N ASN A 253 23.49 10.50 6.67
CA ASN A 253 22.18 10.91 7.21
C ASN A 253 21.03 10.75 6.20
N SER A 254 21.26 10.07 5.09
CA SER A 254 20.28 9.90 4.00
C SER A 254 20.00 8.43 3.79
N TYR A 255 18.72 8.08 3.74
CA TYR A 255 18.25 6.70 3.71
C TYR A 255 17.43 6.43 2.45
N LYS A 256 17.63 5.27 1.83
CA LYS A 256 16.69 4.72 0.85
C LYS A 256 15.47 4.16 1.58
N PRO A 257 14.32 4.00 0.91
CA PRO A 257 13.11 3.49 1.55
C PRO A 257 13.16 1.97 1.77
N TYR A 258 14.25 1.47 2.34
CA TYR A 258 14.36 0.07 2.72
C TYR A 258 13.51 -0.25 3.95
N GLN A 259 12.97 -1.44 4.01
CA GLN A 259 12.10 -1.90 5.09
C GLN A 259 12.68 -1.65 6.49
N ALA A 260 13.99 -1.86 6.66
CA ALA A 260 14.66 -1.61 7.94
C ALA A 260 14.56 -0.13 8.36
N TYR A 261 14.83 0.81 7.45
CA TYR A 261 14.76 2.24 7.75
C TYR A 261 13.32 2.74 7.93
N LEU A 262 12.35 2.12 7.24
CA LEU A 262 10.93 2.36 7.52
C LEU A 262 10.54 1.86 8.90
N TYR A 263 11.04 0.67 9.30
CA TYR A 263 10.74 0.06 10.59
C TYR A 263 11.33 0.84 11.77
N TYR A 264 12.58 1.31 11.65
CA TYR A 264 13.24 2.12 12.69
C TYR A 264 12.82 3.60 12.68
N GLY A 265 12.14 4.06 11.64
CA GLY A 265 11.74 5.46 11.49
C GLY A 265 12.84 6.38 10.97
N ASP A 266 13.93 5.82 10.44
CA ASP A 266 15.03 6.59 9.85
C ASP A 266 14.64 7.20 8.50
N TYR A 267 13.75 6.52 7.76
CA TYR A 267 13.25 7.03 6.48
C TYR A 267 12.11 8.04 6.70
N PRO A 268 12.28 9.31 6.28
CA PRO A 268 11.37 10.38 6.71
C PRO A 268 10.02 10.41 5.96
N LEU A 269 9.89 9.72 4.82
CA LEU A 269 8.67 9.75 4.00
C LEU A 269 7.81 8.48 4.22
N ALA A 270 7.72 8.03 5.46
CA ALA A 270 6.91 6.88 5.86
C ALA A 270 5.44 7.26 6.06
N ARG A 271 4.52 6.38 5.64
CA ARG A 271 3.06 6.52 5.81
C ARG A 271 2.41 5.21 6.19
N SER A 272 1.30 5.26 6.91
CA SER A 272 0.54 4.06 7.27
C SER A 272 -0.42 3.65 6.14
N ILE A 273 -0.77 2.35 6.07
CA ILE A 273 -1.86 1.84 5.24
C ILE A 273 -2.95 1.30 6.16
N TYR A 274 -4.20 1.67 5.89
CA TYR A 274 -5.36 1.27 6.66
C TYR A 274 -6.40 0.55 5.79
N ALA A 275 -7.00 -0.49 6.33
CA ALA A 275 -8.25 -1.03 5.87
C ALA A 275 -9.40 -0.36 6.64
N LEU A 276 -10.20 0.43 5.95
CA LEU A 276 -11.40 1.08 6.48
C LEU A 276 -12.59 0.18 6.20
N LEU A 277 -13.14 -0.43 7.23
CA LEU A 277 -14.15 -1.48 7.13
C LEU A 277 -15.48 -1.00 7.72
N ASN A 278 -16.54 -0.94 6.89
CA ASN A 278 -17.90 -0.72 7.30
C ASN A 278 -18.76 -1.95 6.94
N ASP A 279 -18.57 -3.04 7.68
CA ASP A 279 -19.31 -4.29 7.46
C ASP A 279 -20.04 -4.76 8.72
N PRO A 280 -21.29 -4.30 8.96
CA PRO A 280 -22.06 -4.67 10.14
C PRO A 280 -22.50 -6.16 10.16
N ARG A 281 -22.30 -6.86 9.04
CA ARG A 281 -22.71 -8.28 8.90
C ARG A 281 -21.61 -9.28 9.19
N SER A 282 -20.37 -8.81 9.35
CA SER A 282 -19.17 -9.65 9.50
C SER A 282 -19.05 -10.70 8.38
N ALA A 283 -19.24 -10.25 7.13
CA ALA A 283 -19.24 -11.08 5.94
C ALA A 283 -17.87 -11.03 5.22
N LEU A 284 -17.84 -11.16 3.89
CA LEU A 284 -16.59 -11.26 3.12
C LEU A 284 -15.66 -10.04 3.25
N PRO A 285 -16.14 -8.78 3.34
CA PRO A 285 -15.24 -7.64 3.60
C PRO A 285 -14.49 -7.77 4.92
N TRP A 286 -15.19 -8.27 5.98
CA TRP A 286 -14.55 -8.56 7.25
C TRP A 286 -13.55 -9.70 7.15
N GLY A 287 -13.89 -10.78 6.40
CA GLY A 287 -12.99 -11.90 6.15
C GLY A 287 -11.69 -11.46 5.49
N PHE A 288 -11.78 -10.64 4.45
CA PHE A 288 -10.60 -10.12 3.76
C PHE A 288 -9.81 -9.13 4.64
N ALA A 289 -10.47 -8.20 5.33
CA ALA A 289 -9.79 -7.27 6.26
C ALA A 289 -9.05 -8.02 7.38
N SER A 290 -9.64 -9.09 7.92
CA SER A 290 -9.00 -9.96 8.91
C SER A 290 -7.81 -10.74 8.33
N PHE A 291 -7.91 -11.17 7.07
CA PHE A 291 -6.81 -11.81 6.37
C PHE A 291 -5.61 -10.86 6.21
N LEU A 292 -5.83 -9.61 5.81
CA LEU A 292 -4.78 -8.59 5.71
C LEU A 292 -4.02 -8.41 7.03
N ALA A 293 -4.69 -8.52 8.17
CA ALA A 293 -4.11 -8.42 9.50
C ALA A 293 -3.58 -9.76 10.06
N SER A 294 -3.84 -10.87 9.39
CA SER A 294 -3.43 -12.21 9.81
C SER A 294 -1.94 -12.47 9.56
N ASP A 295 -1.39 -13.52 10.17
CA ASP A 295 -0.02 -13.96 9.94
C ASP A 295 0.31 -14.15 8.45
N ARG A 296 -0.61 -14.68 7.65
CA ARG A 296 -0.41 -14.90 6.20
C ARG A 296 -0.38 -13.58 5.43
N GLY A 297 -1.35 -12.70 5.60
CA GLY A 297 -1.36 -11.39 4.98
C GLY A 297 -0.13 -10.56 5.38
N GLN A 298 0.20 -10.55 6.66
CA GLN A 298 1.36 -9.80 7.14
C GLN A 298 2.71 -10.34 6.60
N ARG A 299 2.81 -11.63 6.25
CA ARG A 299 3.98 -12.18 5.54
C ARG A 299 4.06 -11.71 4.09
N ILE A 300 2.93 -11.49 3.41
CA ILE A 300 2.91 -10.91 2.07
C ILE A 300 3.43 -9.47 2.14
N ILE A 301 2.92 -8.68 3.09
CA ILE A 301 3.39 -7.32 3.35
C ILE A 301 4.89 -7.30 3.65
N LEU A 302 5.38 -8.22 4.49
CA LEU A 302 6.80 -8.33 4.81
C LEU A 302 7.65 -8.60 3.56
N LYS A 303 7.21 -9.50 2.70
CA LYS A 303 7.93 -9.87 1.46
C LYS A 303 7.89 -8.75 0.41
N SER A 304 6.86 -7.91 0.40
CA SER A 304 6.77 -6.77 -0.52
C SER A 304 7.68 -5.59 -0.13
N GLY A 305 8.45 -5.73 0.96
CA GLY A 305 9.35 -4.66 1.45
C GLY A 305 8.66 -3.60 2.29
N LEU A 306 7.38 -3.74 2.55
CA LEU A 306 6.62 -2.89 3.48
C LEU A 306 6.81 -3.37 4.93
N VAL A 307 6.54 -2.50 5.90
CA VAL A 307 6.58 -2.88 7.31
C VAL A 307 5.21 -3.40 7.74
N PRO A 308 5.10 -4.68 8.14
CA PRO A 308 3.86 -5.24 8.65
C PRO A 308 3.37 -4.51 9.91
N ALA A 309 2.05 -4.45 10.11
CA ALA A 309 1.49 -3.81 11.30
C ALA A 309 1.54 -4.70 12.55
N THR A 310 1.50 -6.04 12.38
CA THR A 310 1.34 -7.00 13.48
C THR A 310 2.51 -7.99 13.60
N GLN A 311 3.43 -8.00 12.65
CA GLN A 311 4.61 -8.86 12.69
C GLN A 311 5.90 -8.05 12.87
N PRO A 312 6.87 -8.52 13.68
CA PRO A 312 8.17 -7.87 13.79
C PRO A 312 8.99 -8.04 12.52
N VAL A 313 9.69 -7.00 12.11
CA VAL A 313 10.71 -7.07 11.05
C VAL A 313 12.00 -7.59 11.67
N ARG A 314 12.51 -8.71 11.15
CA ARG A 314 13.80 -9.24 11.57
C ARG A 314 14.91 -8.59 10.74
N VAL A 315 15.58 -7.63 11.31
CA VAL A 315 16.75 -6.98 10.69
C VAL A 315 17.99 -7.82 10.98
N VAL A 316 18.67 -8.27 9.94
CA VAL A 316 19.93 -9.01 10.03
C VAL A 316 21.04 -8.09 9.51
N ASN A 317 21.99 -7.73 10.38
CA ASN A 317 23.21 -7.07 9.93
C ASN A 317 24.09 -8.10 9.22
N VAL A 318 24.12 -8.05 7.91
CA VAL A 318 25.11 -8.80 7.13
C VAL A 318 26.42 -8.02 7.24
N LYS A 319 27.40 -8.55 7.96
CA LYS A 319 28.77 -8.07 7.87
C LYS A 319 29.32 -8.70 6.59
N ASP A 320 29.67 -7.88 5.63
CA ASP A 320 30.51 -8.31 4.50
C ASP A 320 31.88 -8.69 5.10
N GLU A 321 32.23 -10.00 5.04
CA GLU A 321 33.57 -10.50 5.31
C GLU A 321 34.47 -10.29 4.11
#